data_fa5e3c2e44272d9463750f0dd23d0dac
#
_entry.id   fa5e3c2e44272d9463750f0dd23d0dac
#
_cell.length_a   1.000
_cell.length_b   1.000
_cell.length_c   1.000
_cell.angle_alpha   90.00
_cell.angle_beta   90.00
_cell.angle_gamma   90.00
#
_symmetry.space_group_name_H-M   'P 1'
#
loop_
_entity.id
_entity.type
_entity.pdbx_description
1 polymer ?
#
loop_
_entity_poly.entity_id
_entity_poly.type
_entity_poly.pdbx_seq_one_letter_code
_entity_poly.pdbx_strand_id
1 'polypeptide(L)'
;WQNRSLSGTNYPYLMTDVLYIKVREDHRVLSKSCHIAIGITEGGDREIIGFMIQNEESDDTWSIFFEYLKERGLKGTELIISDAHKGLVSAIRKSFTNASWQRCQVHFLRNIFSSIPKKNSKPFREAVKAIFKFTDIELARTAKNALVGEYIDQPKYTKACEILDNGFEDAFQ
;
A
#
# COMPACT_ATOMS: atom_id res chain seq x y z
N TRP A 1 16.19 12.65 -15.91
CA TRP A 1 15.68 11.39 -15.40
C TRP A 1 14.16 11.43 -15.21
N GLN A 2 13.63 12.45 -14.53
CA GLN A 2 12.20 12.55 -14.17
C GLN A 2 11.25 12.46 -15.38
N ASN A 3 11.60 13.03 -16.51
CA ASN A 3 10.79 13.08 -17.74
C ASN A 3 11.18 12.02 -18.79
N ARG A 4 11.98 11.00 -18.40
CA ARG A 4 12.33 9.95 -19.35
C ARG A 4 11.09 9.16 -19.79
N SER A 5 11.11 8.65 -21.02
CA SER A 5 10.07 7.76 -21.52
C SER A 5 10.06 6.45 -20.72
N LEU A 6 8.87 5.93 -20.46
CA LEU A 6 8.62 4.63 -19.85
C LEU A 6 8.19 3.57 -20.89
N SER A 7 7.99 3.98 -22.15
CA SER A 7 7.45 3.09 -23.21
C SER A 7 8.38 1.92 -23.60
N GLY A 8 9.66 1.99 -23.24
CA GLY A 8 10.65 0.97 -23.56
C GLY A 8 10.73 -0.19 -22.57
N THR A 9 10.00 -0.13 -21.45
CA THR A 9 10.03 -1.16 -20.40
C THR A 9 8.60 -1.52 -19.99
N ASN A 10 8.33 -2.82 -19.81
CA ASN A 10 7.07 -3.28 -19.26
C ASN A 10 7.16 -3.37 -17.73
N TYR A 11 6.18 -2.77 -17.03
CA TYR A 11 6.04 -2.79 -15.58
C TYR A 11 4.69 -3.40 -15.20
N PRO A 12 4.57 -4.75 -15.21
CA PRO A 12 3.31 -5.42 -14.83
C PRO A 12 2.93 -5.16 -13.39
N TYR A 13 3.90 -4.87 -12.51
CA TYR A 13 3.63 -4.55 -11.12
C TYR A 13 4.05 -3.12 -10.78
N LEU A 14 3.19 -2.42 -10.06
CA LEU A 14 3.42 -1.06 -9.60
C LEU A 14 3.27 -0.99 -8.08
N MET A 15 4.25 -0.43 -7.39
CA MET A 15 4.10 -0.04 -5.99
C MET A 15 4.00 1.47 -5.89
N THR A 16 3.01 1.96 -5.15
CA THR A 16 2.83 3.40 -4.92
C THR A 16 2.76 3.71 -3.42
N ASP A 17 3.40 4.80 -3.05
CA ASP A 17 3.46 5.27 -1.66
C ASP A 17 3.57 6.79 -1.63
N VAL A 18 3.30 7.39 -0.48
CA VAL A 18 3.46 8.82 -0.23
C VAL A 18 4.40 9.07 0.94
N LEU A 19 5.32 10.02 0.75
CA LEU A 19 6.17 10.53 1.82
C LEU A 19 5.77 11.98 2.13
N TYR A 20 5.55 12.30 3.40
CA TYR A 20 5.33 13.68 3.82
C TYR A 20 6.67 14.35 4.11
N ILE A 21 6.95 15.42 3.34
CA ILE A 21 8.19 16.19 3.45
C ILE A 21 7.89 17.60 3.97
N LYS A 22 8.86 18.17 4.67
CA LYS A 22 8.80 19.56 5.13
C LYS A 22 9.54 20.45 4.12
N VAL A 23 8.80 21.37 3.54
CA VAL A 23 9.31 22.33 2.55
C VAL A 23 9.19 23.75 3.12
N ARG A 24 10.20 24.56 2.97
CA ARG A 24 10.15 25.97 3.35
C ARG A 24 9.75 26.81 2.12
N GLU A 25 8.57 27.42 2.19
CA GLU A 25 8.05 28.35 1.18
C GLU A 25 7.57 29.62 1.90
N ASP A 26 7.86 30.79 1.35
CA ASP A 26 7.44 32.11 1.85
C ASP A 26 7.63 32.27 3.37
N HIS A 27 8.82 31.92 3.87
CA HIS A 27 9.20 31.95 5.29
C HIS A 27 8.39 31.03 6.22
N ARG A 28 7.59 30.09 5.67
CA ARG A 28 6.81 29.10 6.42
C ARG A 28 7.30 27.69 6.12
N VAL A 29 7.13 26.79 7.08
CA VAL A 29 7.39 25.36 6.87
C VAL A 29 6.07 24.68 6.60
N LEU A 30 5.89 24.19 5.37
CA LEU A 30 4.70 23.49 4.92
C LEU A 30 4.98 21.98 4.86
N SER A 31 3.97 21.17 5.14
CA SER A 31 4.01 19.73 4.90
C SER A 31 3.47 19.49 3.50
N LYS A 32 4.26 18.84 2.65
CA LYS A 32 3.83 18.44 1.29
C LYS A 32 3.88 16.93 1.15
N SER A 33 3.03 16.39 0.29
CA SER A 33 3.03 14.97 -0.07
C SER A 33 3.94 14.76 -1.28
N CYS A 34 4.87 13.83 -1.16
CA CYS A 34 5.69 13.35 -2.27
C CYS A 34 5.15 11.97 -2.68
N HIS A 35 4.40 11.93 -3.78
CA HIS A 35 3.89 10.71 -4.39
C HIS A 35 5.04 9.99 -5.09
N ILE A 36 5.17 8.69 -4.89
CA ILE A 36 6.26 7.88 -5.47
C ILE A 36 5.66 6.66 -6.15
N ALA A 37 6.20 6.30 -7.31
CA ALA A 37 5.89 5.07 -8.01
C ALA A 37 7.16 4.27 -8.29
N ILE A 38 7.11 2.99 -7.93
CA ILE A 38 8.14 2.00 -8.21
C ILE A 38 7.53 0.99 -9.19
N GLY A 39 8.08 0.92 -10.40
CA GLY A 39 7.77 -0.11 -11.37
C GLY A 39 8.60 -1.36 -11.10
N ILE A 40 8.00 -2.52 -11.28
CA ILE A 40 8.66 -3.82 -11.16
C ILE A 40 8.49 -4.52 -12.50
N THR A 41 9.60 -4.92 -13.11
CA THR A 41 9.63 -5.64 -14.38
C THR A 41 9.24 -7.10 -14.21
N GLU A 42 8.96 -7.82 -15.30
CA GLU A 42 8.75 -9.27 -15.29
C GLU A 42 9.92 -10.04 -14.69
N GLY A 43 11.13 -9.53 -14.86
CA GLY A 43 12.34 -10.09 -14.26
C GLY A 43 12.50 -9.84 -12.76
N GLY A 44 11.62 -9.02 -12.15
CA GLY A 44 11.66 -8.67 -10.73
C GLY A 44 12.53 -7.45 -10.41
N ASP A 45 13.13 -6.78 -11.42
CA ASP A 45 13.89 -5.55 -11.21
C ASP A 45 12.98 -4.42 -10.76
N ARG A 46 13.41 -3.68 -9.75
CA ARG A 46 12.66 -2.56 -9.17
C ARG A 46 13.30 -1.24 -9.56
N GLU A 47 12.48 -0.32 -10.02
CA GLU A 47 12.93 0.99 -10.44
C GLU A 47 11.94 2.08 -9.99
N ILE A 48 12.46 3.18 -9.44
CA ILE A 48 11.63 4.37 -9.23
C ILE A 48 11.31 4.96 -10.61
N ILE A 49 10.07 4.88 -11.03
CA ILE A 49 9.64 5.35 -12.35
C ILE A 49 9.08 6.77 -12.32
N GLY A 50 8.75 7.30 -11.15
CA GLY A 50 8.33 8.68 -10.99
C GLY A 50 8.14 9.09 -9.55
N PHE A 51 8.19 10.41 -9.35
CA PHE A 51 7.72 11.06 -8.12
C PHE A 51 7.12 12.42 -8.47
N MET A 52 6.21 12.90 -7.60
CA MET A 52 5.59 14.21 -7.75
C MET A 52 5.29 14.81 -6.38
N ILE A 53 5.65 16.07 -6.18
CA ILE A 53 5.38 16.78 -4.93
C ILE A 53 4.07 17.54 -5.09
N GLN A 54 3.14 17.32 -4.17
CA GLN A 54 1.82 17.93 -4.14
C GLN A 54 1.58 18.60 -2.78
N ASN A 55 0.58 19.47 -2.70
CA ASN A 55 0.23 20.15 -1.45
C ASN A 55 -0.42 19.21 -0.44
N GLU A 56 -1.14 18.21 -0.94
CA GLU A 56 -1.89 17.25 -0.13
C GLU A 56 -1.96 15.88 -0.82
N GLU A 57 -2.40 14.87 -0.08
CA GLU A 57 -2.72 13.56 -0.61
C GLU A 57 -4.25 13.44 -0.77
N SER A 58 -4.70 13.33 -2.02
CA SER A 58 -6.13 13.21 -2.38
C SER A 58 -6.30 12.32 -3.61
N ASP A 59 -7.54 11.96 -3.96
CA ASP A 59 -7.89 11.28 -5.21
C ASP A 59 -7.38 12.06 -6.43
N ASP A 60 -7.58 13.38 -6.44
CA ASP A 60 -7.18 14.24 -7.55
C ASP A 60 -5.66 14.29 -7.73
N THR A 61 -4.89 14.44 -6.64
CA THR A 61 -3.43 14.50 -6.72
C THR A 61 -2.83 13.16 -7.14
N TRP A 62 -3.42 12.04 -6.74
CA TRP A 62 -3.05 10.71 -7.24
C TRP A 62 -3.41 10.53 -8.71
N SER A 63 -4.59 10.98 -9.14
CA SER A 63 -5.02 10.91 -10.54
C SER A 63 -4.08 11.69 -11.46
N ILE A 64 -3.70 12.92 -11.07
CA ILE A 64 -2.70 13.72 -11.80
C ILE A 64 -1.36 12.98 -11.90
N PHE A 65 -0.91 12.36 -10.82
CA PHE A 65 0.34 11.61 -10.82
C PHE A 65 0.29 10.38 -11.73
N PHE A 66 -0.82 9.63 -11.75
CA PHE A 66 -0.98 8.47 -12.62
C PHE A 66 -1.08 8.87 -14.10
N GLU A 67 -1.77 9.94 -14.44
CA GLU A 67 -1.79 10.47 -15.81
C GLU A 67 -0.39 10.89 -16.26
N TYR A 68 0.38 11.59 -15.43
CA TYR A 68 1.77 11.90 -15.72
C TYR A 68 2.61 10.66 -16.03
N LEU A 69 2.44 9.53 -15.31
CA LEU A 69 3.15 8.30 -15.60
C LEU A 69 2.71 7.68 -16.95
N LYS A 70 1.41 7.73 -17.26
CA LYS A 70 0.87 7.23 -18.53
C LYS A 70 1.32 8.08 -19.73
N GLU A 71 1.33 9.39 -19.60
CA GLU A 71 1.85 10.30 -20.63
C GLU A 71 3.31 10.01 -20.96
N ARG A 72 4.10 9.55 -20.00
CA ARG A 72 5.47 9.08 -20.20
C ARG A 72 5.57 7.68 -20.80
N GLY A 73 4.45 7.02 -21.01
CA GLY A 73 4.36 5.71 -21.67
C GLY A 73 4.21 4.51 -20.73
N LEU A 74 3.85 4.71 -19.44
CA LEU A 74 3.51 3.59 -18.55
C LEU A 74 2.26 2.88 -19.09
N LYS A 75 2.39 1.57 -19.33
CA LYS A 75 1.32 0.69 -19.82
C LYS A 75 1.53 -0.74 -19.35
N GLY A 76 0.48 -1.57 -19.49
CA GLY A 76 0.58 -3.00 -19.19
C GLY A 76 0.68 -3.33 -17.71
N THR A 77 0.30 -2.39 -16.82
CA THR A 77 0.25 -2.65 -15.36
C THR A 77 -0.91 -3.59 -15.05
N GLU A 78 -0.63 -4.70 -14.39
CA GLU A 78 -1.57 -5.77 -14.04
C GLU A 78 -1.92 -5.78 -12.55
N LEU A 79 -0.97 -5.41 -11.68
CA LEU A 79 -1.15 -5.36 -10.24
C LEU A 79 -0.55 -4.08 -9.65
N ILE A 80 -1.34 -3.41 -8.81
CA ILE A 80 -0.88 -2.22 -8.08
C ILE A 80 -0.95 -2.48 -6.58
N ILE A 81 0.17 -2.28 -5.91
CA ILE A 81 0.32 -2.45 -4.47
C ILE A 81 0.44 -1.07 -3.83
N SER A 82 -0.44 -0.77 -2.88
CA SER A 82 -0.41 0.50 -2.14
C SER A 82 -0.93 0.34 -0.71
N ASP A 83 -0.85 1.41 0.09
CA ASP A 83 -1.65 1.45 1.31
C ASP A 83 -3.15 1.58 0.98
N ALA A 84 -4.01 1.48 2.00
CA ALA A 84 -5.46 1.53 1.82
C ALA A 84 -6.02 2.95 2.02
N HIS A 85 -5.26 4.00 1.64
CA HIS A 85 -5.78 5.37 1.64
C HIS A 85 -6.91 5.50 0.61
N LYS A 86 -8.08 5.99 1.06
CA LYS A 86 -9.30 5.99 0.21
C LYS A 86 -9.12 6.73 -1.11
N GLY A 87 -8.46 7.90 -1.09
CA GLY A 87 -8.20 8.69 -2.29
C GLY A 87 -7.27 7.94 -3.26
N LEU A 88 -6.21 7.30 -2.74
CA LEU A 88 -5.29 6.51 -3.55
C LEU A 88 -5.99 5.31 -4.21
N VAL A 89 -6.74 4.52 -3.45
CA VAL A 89 -7.47 3.36 -3.99
C VAL A 89 -8.51 3.79 -5.03
N SER A 90 -9.21 4.91 -4.79
CA SER A 90 -10.15 5.49 -5.76
C SER A 90 -9.44 5.88 -7.06
N ALA A 91 -8.32 6.60 -6.98
CA ALA A 91 -7.53 7.01 -8.14
C ALA A 91 -6.96 5.80 -8.91
N ILE A 92 -6.49 4.75 -8.21
CA ILE A 92 -6.02 3.51 -8.84
C ILE A 92 -7.13 2.88 -9.67
N ARG A 93 -8.31 2.68 -9.09
CA ARG A 93 -9.45 2.06 -9.79
C ARG A 93 -9.91 2.85 -11.02
N LYS A 94 -9.84 4.18 -10.97
CA LYS A 94 -10.15 5.06 -12.11
C LYS A 94 -9.08 5.03 -13.19
N SER A 95 -7.81 5.07 -12.78
CA SER A 95 -6.69 5.21 -13.72
C SER A 95 -6.26 3.88 -14.33
N PHE A 96 -6.45 2.74 -13.65
CA PHE A 96 -5.96 1.42 -14.06
C PHE A 96 -7.09 0.38 -14.02
N THR A 97 -8.07 0.54 -14.90
CA THR A 97 -9.30 -0.28 -14.93
C THR A 97 -9.08 -1.77 -15.16
N ASN A 98 -7.94 -2.15 -15.74
CA ASN A 98 -7.59 -3.54 -16.04
C ASN A 98 -6.58 -4.13 -15.04
N ALA A 99 -6.16 -3.36 -14.03
CA ALA A 99 -5.22 -3.83 -13.01
C ALA A 99 -5.96 -4.24 -11.73
N SER A 100 -5.48 -5.30 -11.10
CA SER A 100 -5.86 -5.64 -9.73
C SER A 100 -5.20 -4.69 -8.73
N TRP A 101 -5.84 -4.50 -7.59
CA TRP A 101 -5.25 -3.75 -6.48
C TRP A 101 -5.04 -4.65 -5.28
N GLN A 102 -3.85 -4.58 -4.69
CA GLN A 102 -3.51 -5.27 -3.46
C GLN A 102 -3.07 -4.27 -2.39
N ARG A 103 -3.60 -4.45 -1.19
CA ARG A 103 -3.18 -3.68 -0.03
C ARG A 103 -1.75 -4.05 0.37
N CYS A 104 -0.89 -3.06 0.57
CA CYS A 104 0.48 -3.26 1.03
C CYS A 104 0.50 -3.94 2.41
N GLN A 105 1.01 -5.17 2.47
CA GLN A 105 1.09 -5.95 3.71
C GLN A 105 1.93 -5.26 4.79
N VAL A 106 2.98 -4.53 4.41
CA VAL A 106 3.83 -3.80 5.37
C VAL A 106 3.05 -2.71 6.08
N HIS A 107 2.29 -1.89 5.33
CA HIS A 107 1.43 -0.85 5.91
C HIS A 107 0.28 -1.47 6.71
N PHE A 108 -0.29 -2.56 6.22
CA PHE A 108 -1.35 -3.27 6.92
C PHE A 108 -0.88 -3.82 8.28
N LEU A 109 0.25 -4.52 8.32
CA LEU A 109 0.86 -4.99 9.58
C LEU A 109 1.17 -3.83 10.54
N ARG A 110 1.67 -2.71 10.01
CA ARG A 110 1.91 -1.50 10.82
C ARG A 110 0.62 -0.98 11.45
N ASN A 111 -0.48 -0.95 10.70
CA ASN A 111 -1.80 -0.53 11.20
C ASN A 111 -2.30 -1.46 12.30
N ILE A 112 -2.24 -2.78 12.11
CA ILE A 112 -2.61 -3.76 13.13
C ILE A 112 -1.78 -3.55 14.40
N PHE A 113 -0.46 -3.43 14.26
CA PHE A 113 0.44 -3.33 15.39
C PHE A 113 0.42 -1.98 16.11
N SER A 114 -0.05 -0.92 15.47
CA SER A 114 -0.23 0.38 16.10
C SER A 114 -1.41 0.41 17.08
N SER A 115 -2.36 -0.52 16.95
CA SER A 115 -3.56 -0.62 17.77
C SER A 115 -3.38 -1.47 19.03
N ILE A 116 -2.21 -2.07 19.25
CA ILE A 116 -1.93 -2.94 20.40
C ILE A 116 -0.77 -2.41 21.26
N PRO A 117 -0.73 -2.75 22.56
CA PRO A 117 0.39 -2.36 23.44
C PRO A 117 1.73 -2.89 22.93
N LYS A 118 2.80 -2.09 23.11
CA LYS A 118 4.16 -2.53 22.77
C LYS A 118 4.66 -3.68 23.63
N LYS A 119 4.30 -3.66 24.93
CA LYS A 119 4.68 -4.70 25.91
C LYS A 119 3.71 -5.88 25.88
N ASN A 120 4.22 -7.08 26.08
CA ASN A 120 3.45 -8.32 26.23
C ASN A 120 2.55 -8.71 25.03
N SER A 121 2.86 -8.23 23.82
CA SER A 121 2.13 -8.54 22.60
C SER A 121 2.96 -9.32 21.56
N LYS A 122 4.14 -9.81 21.94
CA LYS A 122 5.01 -10.57 21.02
C LYS A 122 4.34 -11.81 20.43
N PRO A 123 3.65 -12.68 21.21
CA PRO A 123 2.97 -13.86 20.66
C PRO A 123 1.94 -13.47 19.58
N PHE A 124 1.08 -12.50 19.85
CA PHE A 124 0.08 -12.00 18.89
C PHE A 124 0.75 -11.47 17.61
N ARG A 125 1.81 -10.64 17.74
CA ARG A 125 2.53 -10.09 16.58
C ARG A 125 3.15 -11.17 15.70
N GLU A 126 3.76 -12.18 16.30
CA GLU A 126 4.37 -13.29 15.55
C GLU A 126 3.29 -14.17 14.88
N ALA A 127 2.17 -14.41 15.54
CA ALA A 127 1.04 -15.12 14.95
C ALA A 127 0.44 -14.34 13.75
N VAL A 128 0.23 -13.03 13.87
CA VAL A 128 -0.22 -12.20 12.74
C VAL A 128 0.77 -12.26 11.58
N LYS A 129 2.08 -12.11 11.82
CA LYS A 129 3.10 -12.21 10.76
C LYS A 129 3.13 -13.59 10.09
N ALA A 130 2.85 -14.66 10.84
CA ALA A 130 2.82 -16.02 10.31
C ALA A 130 1.70 -16.21 9.28
N ILE A 131 0.54 -15.54 9.46
CA ILE A 131 -0.56 -15.55 8.50
C ILE A 131 -0.11 -15.09 7.12
N PHE A 132 0.70 -14.02 7.04
CA PHE A 132 1.18 -13.45 5.78
C PHE A 132 2.37 -14.21 5.15
N LYS A 133 2.77 -15.35 5.73
CA LYS A 133 3.77 -16.25 5.14
C LYS A 133 3.15 -17.41 4.35
N PHE A 134 1.85 -17.63 4.51
CA PHE A 134 1.16 -18.63 3.70
C PHE A 134 1.09 -18.16 2.24
N THR A 135 1.33 -19.08 1.32
CA THR A 135 1.12 -18.88 -0.12
C THR A 135 -0.30 -19.26 -0.54
N ASP A 136 -0.97 -20.08 0.25
CA ASP A 136 -2.36 -20.50 0.06
C ASP A 136 -3.27 -19.60 0.89
N ILE A 137 -4.19 -18.90 0.21
CA ILE A 137 -5.11 -17.96 0.86
C ILE A 137 -6.09 -18.66 1.82
N GLU A 138 -6.50 -19.89 1.54
CA GLU A 138 -7.44 -20.63 2.41
C GLU A 138 -6.76 -21.03 3.73
N LEU A 139 -5.49 -21.42 3.66
CA LEU A 139 -4.69 -21.68 4.86
C LEU A 139 -4.45 -20.39 5.66
N ALA A 140 -4.14 -19.30 4.97
CA ALA A 140 -4.00 -17.98 5.61
C ALA A 140 -5.31 -17.53 6.28
N ARG A 141 -6.45 -17.71 5.61
CA ARG A 141 -7.79 -17.37 6.13
C ARG A 141 -8.15 -18.21 7.35
N THR A 142 -7.86 -19.50 7.31
CA THR A 142 -8.06 -20.39 8.45
C THR A 142 -7.23 -19.97 9.65
N ALA A 143 -5.95 -19.68 9.45
CA ALA A 143 -5.07 -19.21 10.51
C ALA A 143 -5.52 -17.84 11.06
N LYS A 144 -5.96 -16.91 10.19
CA LYS A 144 -6.54 -15.62 10.56
C LYS A 144 -7.80 -15.79 11.44
N ASN A 145 -8.72 -16.67 11.04
CA ASN A 145 -9.95 -16.92 11.79
C ASN A 145 -9.67 -17.51 13.17
N ALA A 146 -8.72 -18.46 13.26
CA ALA A 146 -8.31 -19.04 14.55
C ALA A 146 -7.71 -17.97 15.47
N LEU A 147 -6.83 -17.11 14.94
CA LEU A 147 -6.23 -16.01 15.71
C LEU A 147 -7.29 -15.02 16.21
N VAL A 148 -8.19 -14.60 15.33
CA VAL A 148 -9.29 -13.68 15.71
C VAL A 148 -10.15 -14.31 16.79
N GLY A 149 -10.55 -15.58 16.65
CA GLY A 149 -11.33 -16.30 17.66
C GLY A 149 -10.66 -16.39 19.03
N GLU A 150 -9.32 -16.49 19.07
CA GLU A 150 -8.55 -16.54 20.33
C GLU A 150 -8.44 -15.17 21.03
N TYR A 151 -8.35 -14.09 20.26
CA TYR A 151 -7.95 -12.79 20.79
C TYR A 151 -9.04 -11.71 20.77
N ILE A 152 -10.14 -11.85 20.02
CA ILE A 152 -11.16 -10.82 19.82
C ILE A 152 -11.81 -10.33 21.12
N ASP A 153 -12.05 -11.23 22.08
CA ASP A 153 -12.66 -10.91 23.36
C ASP A 153 -11.69 -10.30 24.38
N GLN A 154 -10.42 -10.17 24.03
CA GLN A 154 -9.42 -9.53 24.87
C GLN A 154 -9.36 -8.04 24.53
N PRO A 155 -9.78 -7.10 25.41
CA PRO A 155 -9.92 -5.66 25.08
C PRO A 155 -8.70 -5.01 24.45
N LYS A 156 -7.49 -5.47 24.81
CA LYS A 156 -6.23 -4.97 24.28
C LYS A 156 -5.97 -5.38 22.82
N TYR A 157 -6.68 -6.39 22.28
CA TYR A 157 -6.49 -6.90 20.91
C TYR A 157 -7.73 -6.75 20.02
N THR A 158 -8.92 -6.48 20.60
CA THR A 158 -10.18 -6.36 19.85
C THR A 158 -10.02 -5.50 18.59
N LYS A 159 -9.50 -4.29 18.74
CA LYS A 159 -9.28 -3.38 17.59
C LYS A 159 -8.30 -3.95 16.56
N ALA A 160 -7.26 -4.65 16.98
CA ALA A 160 -6.30 -5.27 16.06
C ALA A 160 -6.93 -6.43 15.27
N CYS A 161 -7.77 -7.22 15.94
CA CYS A 161 -8.54 -8.30 15.30
C CYS A 161 -9.53 -7.75 14.28
N GLU A 162 -10.26 -6.69 14.61
CA GLU A 162 -11.17 -6.01 13.67
C GLU A 162 -10.42 -5.45 12.43
N ILE A 163 -9.27 -4.81 12.64
CA ILE A 163 -8.44 -4.31 11.53
C ILE A 163 -7.97 -5.47 10.65
N LEU A 164 -7.49 -6.56 11.26
CA LEU A 164 -7.03 -7.75 10.55
C LEU A 164 -8.16 -8.38 9.75
N ASP A 165 -9.32 -8.58 10.35
CA ASP A 165 -10.46 -9.23 9.72
C ASP A 165 -11.00 -8.42 8.54
N ASN A 166 -11.20 -7.11 8.72
CA ASN A 166 -11.74 -6.22 7.70
C ASN A 166 -10.82 -5.95 6.51
N GLY A 167 -9.50 -6.11 6.67
CA GLY A 167 -8.55 -5.79 5.61
C GLY A 167 -7.77 -6.97 5.07
N PHE A 168 -8.08 -8.18 5.51
CA PHE A 168 -7.32 -9.39 5.16
C PHE A 168 -7.39 -9.71 3.67
N GLU A 169 -8.59 -9.74 3.09
CA GLU A 169 -8.79 -10.11 1.69
C GLU A 169 -8.08 -9.14 0.73
N ASP A 170 -8.07 -7.85 1.04
CA ASP A 170 -7.37 -6.83 0.24
C ASP A 170 -5.84 -7.01 0.23
N ALA A 171 -5.28 -7.78 1.16
CA ALA A 171 -3.85 -8.00 1.30
C ALA A 171 -3.35 -9.30 0.64
N PHE A 172 -4.25 -10.06 -0.01
CA PHE A 172 -3.96 -11.26 -0.80
C PHE A 172 -4.63 -11.15 -2.16
N GLN A 173 -3.82 -11.08 -3.23
CA GLN A 173 -4.25 -11.05 -4.63
C GLN A 173 -3.40 -12.02 -5.44
#